data_dae955957ef11f957ae985fde9058976
#
_entry.id   dae955957ef11f957ae985fde9058976
#
_cell.length_a   1.000
_cell.length_b   1.000
_cell.length_c   1.000
_cell.angle_alpha   90.00
_cell.angle_beta   90.00
_cell.angle_gamma   90.00
#
_symmetry.space_group_name_H-M   'P 1'
#
loop_
_entity.id
_entity.type
_entity.pdbx_description
1 polymer ?
#
loop_
_entity_poly.entity_id
_entity_poly.type
_entity_poly.pdbx_seq_one_letter_code
_entity_poly.pdbx_strand_id
1 'polypeptide(L)'
;KVKSLAYHGWVTLSSTLVGFALGTALGIGLAVAIVHSRFLSKSLMPWIIASQTIPILAIAPMIIVVLGSIGFTGLVPKSLISMYLCFFPVTIGMVKGLSCPEPMQLDLMRTYHATAAQVLWKLRFPASVPFLFASLKVAVTIALTGAIVGELPTGAIAGIGARLLNGSYYGQTVQIW
;
A
#
# COMPACT_ATOMS: atom_id res chain seq x y z
N LYS A 1 -0.40 -20.14 -25.75
CA LYS A 1 -0.85 -18.74 -25.46
C LYS A 1 -1.46 -18.61 -24.07
N VAL A 2 -2.35 -19.51 -23.59
CA VAL A 2 -2.99 -19.45 -22.26
C VAL A 2 -1.98 -19.62 -21.12
N LYS A 3 -1.03 -20.57 -21.22
CA LYS A 3 0.04 -20.76 -20.22
C LYS A 3 0.90 -19.50 -20.05
N SER A 4 1.17 -18.77 -21.13
CA SER A 4 1.90 -17.51 -21.09
C SER A 4 1.10 -16.41 -20.37
N LEU A 5 -0.21 -16.30 -20.58
CA LEU A 5 -1.07 -15.33 -19.92
C LEU A 5 -1.17 -15.60 -18.40
N ALA A 6 -1.38 -16.88 -18.04
CA ALA A 6 -1.42 -17.28 -16.62
C ALA A 6 -0.09 -16.96 -15.89
N TYR A 7 1.05 -17.16 -16.56
CA TYR A 7 2.36 -16.79 -16.00
C TYR A 7 2.48 -15.28 -15.76
N HIS A 8 2.11 -14.44 -16.73
CA HIS A 8 2.12 -12.99 -16.58
C HIS A 8 1.15 -12.52 -15.48
N GLY A 9 -0.04 -13.14 -15.40
CA GLY A 9 -1.00 -12.90 -14.33
C GLY A 9 -0.45 -13.25 -12.96
N TRP A 10 0.25 -14.38 -12.84
CA TRP A 10 0.88 -14.80 -11.59
C TRP A 10 1.99 -13.83 -11.13
N VAL A 11 2.81 -13.36 -12.05
CA VAL A 11 3.88 -12.38 -11.75
C VAL A 11 3.30 -11.07 -11.22
N THR A 12 2.24 -10.54 -11.87
CA THR A 12 1.58 -9.33 -11.38
C THR A 12 0.87 -9.57 -10.04
N LEU A 13 0.17 -10.70 -9.89
CA LEU A 13 -0.53 -11.04 -8.65
C LEU A 13 0.43 -11.19 -7.47
N SER A 14 1.55 -11.87 -7.66
CA SER A 14 2.54 -12.07 -6.60
C SER A 14 3.15 -10.73 -6.14
N SER A 15 3.49 -9.84 -7.06
CA SER A 15 4.00 -8.50 -6.72
C SER A 15 2.95 -7.63 -6.03
N THR A 16 1.68 -7.73 -6.46
CA THR A 16 0.54 -7.07 -5.82
C THR A 16 0.35 -7.55 -4.38
N LEU A 17 0.31 -8.86 -4.14
CA LEU A 17 0.09 -9.44 -2.82
C LEU A 17 1.22 -9.09 -1.84
N VAL A 18 2.47 -9.19 -2.30
CA VAL A 18 3.62 -8.81 -1.46
C VAL A 18 3.60 -7.31 -1.15
N GLY A 19 3.37 -6.46 -2.15
CA GLY A 19 3.27 -5.01 -1.95
C GLY A 19 2.09 -4.62 -1.05
N PHE A 20 0.93 -5.26 -1.24
CA PHE A 20 -0.25 -5.07 -0.38
C PHE A 20 0.01 -5.47 1.07
N ALA A 21 0.63 -6.63 1.31
CA ALA A 21 0.95 -7.10 2.67
C ALA A 21 1.93 -6.16 3.37
N LEU A 22 3.00 -5.77 2.67
CA LEU A 22 4.01 -4.84 3.21
C LEU A 22 3.42 -3.43 3.44
N GLY A 23 2.63 -2.92 2.49
CA GLY A 23 1.98 -1.62 2.62
C GLY A 23 0.93 -1.59 3.72
N THR A 24 0.18 -2.68 3.91
CA THR A 24 -0.77 -2.82 5.01
C THR A 24 -0.05 -2.84 6.35
N ALA A 25 1.01 -3.64 6.50
CA ALA A 25 1.78 -3.71 7.73
C ALA A 25 2.41 -2.35 8.08
N LEU A 26 3.03 -1.68 7.09
CA LEU A 26 3.58 -0.34 7.24
C LEU A 26 2.51 0.68 7.60
N GLY A 27 1.35 0.65 6.92
CA GLY A 27 0.23 1.55 7.17
C GLY A 27 -0.36 1.42 8.57
N ILE A 28 -0.54 0.20 9.06
CA ILE A 28 -1.01 -0.07 10.42
C ILE A 28 0.04 0.40 11.44
N GLY A 29 1.32 0.08 11.22
CA GLY A 29 2.41 0.51 12.10
C GLY A 29 2.52 2.03 12.22
N LEU A 30 2.46 2.75 11.09
CA LEU A 30 2.43 4.20 11.08
C LEU A 30 1.20 4.78 11.79
N ALA A 31 0.02 4.21 11.58
CA ALA A 31 -1.20 4.66 12.22
C ALA A 31 -1.14 4.50 13.74
N VAL A 32 -0.64 3.37 14.23
CA VAL A 32 -0.44 3.15 15.68
C VAL A 32 0.55 4.17 16.24
N ALA A 33 1.67 4.40 15.58
CA ALA A 33 2.68 5.39 16.01
C ALA A 33 2.09 6.81 16.05
N ILE A 34 1.34 7.21 15.02
CA ILE A 34 0.69 8.52 14.92
C ILE A 34 -0.32 8.75 16.04
N VAL A 35 -1.15 7.74 16.34
CA VAL A 35 -2.19 7.86 17.37
C VAL A 35 -1.58 7.81 18.78
N HIS A 36 -0.43 7.15 18.96
CA HIS A 36 0.25 7.06 20.24
C HIS A 36 0.97 8.37 20.63
N SER A 37 1.43 9.14 19.66
CA SER A 37 2.21 10.36 19.90
C SER A 37 1.70 11.56 19.12
N ARG A 38 1.30 12.63 19.84
CA ARG A 38 0.92 13.92 19.22
C ARG A 38 2.05 14.55 18.40
N PHE A 39 3.30 14.33 18.80
CA PHE A 39 4.45 14.78 18.05
C PHE A 39 4.54 14.08 16.69
N LEU A 40 4.45 12.76 16.67
CA LEU A 40 4.45 11.98 15.42
C LEU A 40 3.26 12.33 14.52
N SER A 41 2.09 12.55 15.10
CA SER A 41 0.92 12.99 14.35
C SER A 41 1.17 14.28 13.58
N LYS A 42 1.69 15.31 14.26
CA LYS A 42 1.97 16.61 13.64
C LYS A 42 3.14 16.58 12.66
N SER A 43 4.11 15.69 12.87
CA SER A 43 5.31 15.60 12.04
C SER A 43 5.08 14.70 10.82
N LEU A 44 4.48 13.50 10.98
CA LEU A 44 4.37 12.51 9.90
C LEU A 44 3.18 12.74 8.98
N MET A 45 2.02 13.22 9.50
CA MET A 45 0.82 13.39 8.67
C MET A 45 1.03 14.29 7.45
N PRO A 46 1.69 15.46 7.56
CA PRO A 46 1.95 16.30 6.39
C PRO A 46 2.80 15.57 5.33
N TRP A 47 3.81 14.81 5.75
CA TRP A 47 4.67 14.05 4.84
C TRP A 47 3.94 12.88 4.17
N ILE A 48 3.09 12.17 4.91
CA ILE A 48 2.26 11.09 4.38
C ILE A 48 1.31 11.63 3.31
N ILE A 49 0.68 12.80 3.55
CA ILE A 49 -0.20 13.44 2.58
C ILE A 49 0.61 13.96 1.38
N ALA A 50 1.73 14.62 1.63
CA ALA A 50 2.60 15.15 0.58
C ALA A 50 3.17 14.05 -0.32
N SER A 51 3.43 12.84 0.21
CA SER A 51 3.91 11.72 -0.59
C SER A 51 2.96 11.33 -1.73
N GLN A 52 1.66 11.61 -1.58
CA GLN A 52 0.66 11.29 -2.61
C GLN A 52 0.54 12.34 -3.71
N THR A 53 1.18 13.51 -3.54
CA THR A 53 1.18 14.55 -4.58
C THR A 53 2.17 14.23 -5.71
N ILE A 54 3.11 13.33 -5.47
CA ILE A 54 4.11 12.97 -6.46
C ILE A 54 3.54 11.90 -7.40
N PRO A 55 3.52 12.15 -8.72
CA PRO A 55 3.00 11.18 -9.69
C PRO A 55 3.81 9.88 -9.67
N ILE A 56 3.16 8.77 -9.39
CA ILE A 56 3.82 7.45 -9.32
C ILE A 56 4.53 7.08 -10.62
N LEU A 57 3.99 7.49 -11.77
CA LEU A 57 4.59 7.26 -13.08
C LEU A 57 5.97 7.94 -13.23
N ALA A 58 6.22 9.02 -12.49
CA ALA A 58 7.53 9.68 -12.48
C ALA A 58 8.52 8.94 -11.54
N ILE A 59 8.04 8.41 -10.43
CA ILE A 59 8.89 7.72 -9.43
C ILE A 59 9.20 6.30 -9.85
N ALA A 60 8.29 5.59 -10.49
CA ALA A 60 8.42 4.17 -10.81
C ALA A 60 9.71 3.85 -11.60
N PRO A 61 10.07 4.57 -12.67
CA PRO A 61 11.34 4.33 -13.38
C PRO A 61 12.56 4.55 -12.49
N MET A 62 12.55 5.56 -11.61
CA MET A 62 13.65 5.86 -10.70
C MET A 62 13.86 4.69 -9.69
N ILE A 63 12.78 4.19 -9.11
CA ILE A 63 12.84 3.04 -8.18
C ILE A 63 13.44 1.83 -8.88
N ILE A 64 13.02 1.54 -10.12
CA ILE A 64 13.47 0.38 -10.88
C ILE A 64 14.96 0.51 -11.22
N VAL A 65 15.42 1.68 -11.64
CA VAL A 65 16.83 1.92 -11.98
C VAL A 65 17.72 1.84 -10.74
N VAL A 66 17.32 2.50 -9.64
CA VAL A 66 18.09 2.48 -8.38
C VAL A 66 18.16 1.07 -7.79
N LEU A 67 17.06 0.35 -7.73
CA LEU A 67 17.06 -1.03 -7.22
C LEU A 67 17.81 -1.98 -8.18
N GLY A 68 17.69 -1.77 -9.48
CA GLY A 68 18.41 -2.52 -10.50
C GLY A 68 19.93 -2.38 -10.37
N SER A 69 20.43 -1.18 -10.05
CA SER A 69 21.87 -0.94 -9.84
C SER A 69 22.44 -1.65 -8.60
N ILE A 70 21.58 -1.96 -7.61
CA ILE A 70 21.94 -2.71 -6.38
C ILE A 70 21.71 -4.23 -6.56
N GLY A 71 21.24 -4.66 -7.75
CA GLY A 71 20.98 -6.07 -8.06
C GLY A 71 19.58 -6.57 -7.73
N PHE A 72 18.69 -5.71 -7.23
CA PHE A 72 17.28 -6.06 -6.99
C PHE A 72 16.44 -5.84 -8.24
N THR A 73 16.08 -6.92 -8.91
CA THR A 73 15.26 -6.91 -10.14
C THR A 73 13.98 -7.73 -9.98
N GLY A 74 13.06 -7.61 -10.93
CA GLY A 74 11.86 -8.44 -11.01
C GLY A 74 10.78 -8.09 -9.98
N LEU A 75 10.57 -8.92 -8.97
CA LEU A 75 9.46 -8.79 -8.02
C LEU A 75 9.63 -7.61 -7.06
N VAL A 76 10.87 -7.35 -6.59
CA VAL A 76 11.15 -6.38 -5.53
C VAL A 76 10.74 -4.95 -5.90
N PRO A 77 11.20 -4.35 -7.02
CA PRO A 77 10.79 -2.99 -7.37
C PRO A 77 9.28 -2.86 -7.60
N LYS A 78 8.63 -3.83 -8.19
CA LYS A 78 7.17 -3.84 -8.41
C LYS A 78 6.39 -3.87 -7.10
N SER A 79 6.82 -4.72 -6.16
CA SER A 79 6.22 -4.81 -4.83
C SER A 79 6.43 -3.52 -4.02
N LEU A 80 7.57 -2.85 -4.18
CA LEU A 80 7.85 -1.59 -3.50
C LEU A 80 6.94 -0.46 -4.01
N ILE A 81 6.71 -0.39 -5.33
CA ILE A 81 5.78 0.57 -5.96
C ILE A 81 4.36 0.30 -5.49
N SER A 82 3.95 -0.97 -5.47
CA SER A 82 2.64 -1.39 -4.97
C SER A 82 2.47 -1.05 -3.48
N MET A 83 3.49 -1.30 -2.65
CA MET A 83 3.53 -0.93 -1.24
C MET A 83 3.39 0.58 -1.05
N TYR A 84 4.13 1.38 -1.82
CA TYR A 84 4.11 2.85 -1.75
C TYR A 84 2.72 3.43 -2.01
N LEU A 85 1.97 2.86 -2.94
CA LEU A 85 0.61 3.33 -3.20
C LEU A 85 -0.40 2.86 -2.14
N CYS A 86 -0.25 1.63 -1.64
CA CYS A 86 -1.25 1.04 -0.78
C CYS A 86 -1.10 1.44 0.70
N PHE A 87 0.09 1.86 1.19
CA PHE A 87 0.25 2.22 2.60
C PHE A 87 -0.61 3.43 3.01
N PHE A 88 -0.81 4.38 2.11
CA PHE A 88 -1.52 5.62 2.40
C PHE A 88 -2.99 5.41 2.81
N PRO A 89 -3.85 4.76 2.00
CA PRO A 89 -5.25 4.55 2.39
C PRO A 89 -5.37 3.72 3.66
N VAL A 90 -4.47 2.76 3.89
CA VAL A 90 -4.44 1.97 5.13
C VAL A 90 -4.07 2.84 6.32
N THR A 91 -3.03 3.68 6.21
CA THR A 91 -2.61 4.59 7.29
C THR A 91 -3.75 5.53 7.67
N ILE A 92 -4.35 6.21 6.69
CA ILE A 92 -5.43 7.19 6.94
C ILE A 92 -6.67 6.50 7.54
N GLY A 93 -7.07 5.34 6.98
CA GLY A 93 -8.20 4.58 7.49
C GLY A 93 -7.97 4.10 8.92
N MET A 94 -6.78 3.58 9.23
CA MET A 94 -6.43 3.14 10.57
C MET A 94 -6.29 4.30 11.57
N VAL A 95 -5.69 5.44 11.19
CA VAL A 95 -5.65 6.63 12.06
C VAL A 95 -7.06 7.07 12.43
N LYS A 96 -7.96 7.14 11.45
CA LYS A 96 -9.38 7.47 11.67
C LYS A 96 -10.05 6.44 12.58
N GLY A 97 -9.84 5.16 12.32
CA GLY A 97 -10.43 4.06 13.11
C GLY A 97 -9.91 4.02 14.54
N LEU A 98 -8.60 4.15 14.77
CA LEU A 98 -8.00 4.19 16.12
C LEU A 98 -8.38 5.45 16.91
N SER A 99 -8.82 6.50 16.23
CA SER A 99 -9.29 7.75 16.85
C SER A 99 -10.81 7.80 17.00
N CYS A 100 -11.54 6.80 16.54
CA CYS A 100 -13.00 6.73 16.54
C CYS A 100 -13.66 6.60 17.95
N PRO A 101 -13.02 5.96 18.98
CA PRO A 101 -13.65 5.83 20.27
C PRO A 101 -14.04 7.17 20.89
N GLU A 102 -15.25 7.22 21.43
CA GLU A 102 -15.81 8.41 22.07
C GLU A 102 -15.02 8.81 23.32
N PRO A 103 -14.97 10.13 23.66
CA PRO A 103 -14.30 10.61 24.87
C PRO A 103 -14.79 9.87 26.14
N MET A 104 -16.08 9.62 26.24
CA MET A 104 -16.69 8.90 27.38
C MET A 104 -16.13 7.48 27.54
N GLN A 105 -15.88 6.77 26.44
CA GLN A 105 -15.26 5.43 26.48
C GLN A 105 -13.80 5.49 26.94
N LEU A 106 -13.08 6.52 26.51
CA LEU A 106 -11.69 6.76 26.95
C LEU A 106 -11.63 7.12 28.43
N ASP A 107 -12.58 7.92 28.93
CA ASP A 107 -12.65 8.28 30.34
C ASP A 107 -13.03 7.10 31.23
N LEU A 108 -13.93 6.23 30.73
CA LEU A 108 -14.22 4.94 31.39
C LEU A 108 -12.94 4.10 31.55
N MET A 109 -12.13 3.98 30.50
CA MET A 109 -10.85 3.24 30.58
C MET A 109 -9.88 3.89 31.61
N ARG A 110 -9.92 5.22 31.75
CA ARG A 110 -9.12 5.92 32.79
C ARG A 110 -9.59 5.62 34.20
N THR A 111 -10.91 5.53 34.45
CA THR A 111 -11.44 5.15 35.76
C THR A 111 -11.03 3.74 36.18
N TYR A 112 -10.81 2.84 35.21
CA TYR A 112 -10.26 1.51 35.43
C TYR A 112 -8.72 1.48 35.50
N HIS A 113 -8.04 2.62 35.53
CA HIS A 113 -6.56 2.72 35.51
C HIS A 113 -5.92 1.93 34.36
N ALA A 114 -6.59 1.85 33.19
CA ALA A 114 -6.08 1.12 32.06
C ALA A 114 -4.80 1.78 31.50
N THR A 115 -3.79 0.95 31.23
CA THR A 115 -2.56 1.40 30.59
C THR A 115 -2.81 1.77 29.13
N ALA A 116 -1.91 2.59 28.52
CA ALA A 116 -2.01 2.98 27.12
C ALA A 116 -2.09 1.75 26.18
N ALA A 117 -1.37 0.69 26.47
CA ALA A 117 -1.43 -0.56 25.73
C ALA A 117 -2.80 -1.24 25.86
N GLN A 118 -3.40 -1.26 27.04
CA GLN A 118 -4.73 -1.81 27.25
C GLN A 118 -5.80 -1.01 26.51
N VAL A 119 -5.72 0.32 26.52
CA VAL A 119 -6.60 1.20 25.75
C VAL A 119 -6.45 0.92 24.25
N LEU A 120 -5.23 0.75 23.75
CA LEU A 120 -4.97 0.45 22.34
C LEU A 120 -5.59 -0.88 21.93
N TRP A 121 -5.27 -1.97 22.64
CA TRP A 121 -5.67 -3.31 22.24
C TRP A 121 -7.13 -3.67 22.59
N LYS A 122 -7.67 -3.15 23.71
CA LYS A 122 -9.03 -3.51 24.17
C LYS A 122 -10.11 -2.56 23.65
N LEU A 123 -9.77 -1.31 23.31
CA LEU A 123 -10.75 -0.32 22.87
C LEU A 123 -10.49 0.16 21.45
N ARG A 124 -9.31 0.74 21.19
CA ARG A 124 -9.04 1.42 19.90
C ARG A 124 -8.92 0.44 18.75
N PHE A 125 -8.20 -0.67 18.93
CA PHE A 125 -7.98 -1.64 17.86
C PHE A 125 -9.28 -2.33 17.43
N PRO A 126 -10.12 -2.87 18.32
CA PRO A 126 -11.44 -3.42 17.95
C PRO A 126 -12.34 -2.39 17.27
N ALA A 127 -12.38 -1.15 17.75
CA ALA A 127 -13.15 -0.07 17.15
C ALA A 127 -12.65 0.31 15.75
N SER A 128 -11.36 0.10 15.45
CA SER A 128 -10.76 0.41 14.16
C SER A 128 -11.00 -0.65 13.07
N VAL A 129 -11.42 -1.86 13.43
CA VAL A 129 -11.60 -2.98 12.48
C VAL A 129 -12.49 -2.65 11.29
N PRO A 130 -13.66 -2.01 11.42
CA PRO A 130 -14.48 -1.63 10.27
C PRO A 130 -13.76 -0.67 9.32
N PHE A 131 -13.00 0.28 9.86
CA PHE A 131 -12.22 1.24 9.09
C PHE A 131 -11.04 0.57 8.37
N LEU A 132 -10.40 -0.42 9.02
CA LEU A 132 -9.36 -1.23 8.41
C LEU A 132 -9.92 -1.96 7.19
N PHE A 133 -11.02 -2.69 7.31
CA PHE A 133 -11.61 -3.41 6.19
C PHE A 133 -12.03 -2.48 5.05
N ALA A 134 -12.58 -1.31 5.36
CA ALA A 134 -12.94 -0.32 4.36
C ALA A 134 -11.70 0.18 3.59
N SER A 135 -10.60 0.47 4.30
CA SER A 135 -9.35 0.91 3.69
C SER A 135 -8.64 -0.21 2.92
N LEU A 136 -8.70 -1.47 3.38
CA LEU A 136 -8.13 -2.62 2.68
C LEU A 136 -8.79 -2.87 1.32
N LYS A 137 -10.10 -2.66 1.19
CA LYS A 137 -10.80 -2.75 -0.10
C LYS A 137 -10.25 -1.75 -1.12
N VAL A 138 -9.98 -0.53 -0.69
CA VAL A 138 -9.37 0.49 -1.54
C VAL A 138 -7.90 0.16 -1.81
N ALA A 139 -7.17 -0.24 -0.77
CA ALA A 139 -5.74 -0.53 -0.85
C ALA A 139 -5.41 -1.68 -1.81
N VAL A 140 -6.21 -2.75 -1.85
CA VAL A 140 -5.96 -3.88 -2.76
C VAL A 140 -6.09 -3.47 -4.23
N THR A 141 -7.06 -2.62 -4.55
CA THR A 141 -7.24 -2.09 -5.90
C THR A 141 -6.07 -1.20 -6.31
N ILE A 142 -5.65 -0.32 -5.42
CA ILE A 142 -4.51 0.58 -5.65
C ILE A 142 -3.20 -0.22 -5.72
N ALA A 143 -3.03 -1.27 -4.91
CA ALA A 143 -1.86 -2.15 -4.95
C ALA A 143 -1.71 -2.85 -6.30
N LEU A 144 -2.82 -3.33 -6.87
CA LEU A 144 -2.83 -3.92 -8.22
C LEU A 144 -2.42 -2.89 -9.28
N THR A 145 -2.98 -1.68 -9.21
CA THR A 145 -2.60 -0.59 -10.10
C THR A 145 -1.09 -0.27 -9.97
N GLY A 146 -0.56 -0.24 -8.75
CA GLY A 146 0.86 -0.02 -8.48
C GLY A 146 1.76 -1.10 -9.08
N ALA A 147 1.36 -2.37 -8.99
CA ALA A 147 2.10 -3.47 -9.60
C ALA A 147 2.14 -3.34 -11.12
N ILE A 148 0.99 -3.04 -11.76
CA ILE A 148 0.90 -2.82 -13.21
C ILE A 148 1.76 -1.63 -13.64
N VAL A 149 1.70 -0.51 -12.92
CA VAL A 149 2.54 0.68 -13.18
C VAL A 149 4.03 0.35 -13.06
N GLY A 150 4.41 -0.48 -12.08
CA GLY A 150 5.77 -0.98 -11.92
C GLY A 150 6.25 -1.91 -13.04
N GLU A 151 5.33 -2.39 -13.89
CA GLU A 151 5.61 -3.22 -15.06
C GLU A 151 5.69 -2.43 -16.38
N LEU A 152 5.28 -1.15 -16.39
CA LEU A 152 5.30 -0.30 -17.59
C LEU A 152 6.70 0.17 -18.01
N PRO A 153 7.66 0.49 -17.13
CA PRO A 153 8.97 0.94 -17.56
C PRO A 153 9.71 -0.11 -18.39
N THR A 154 10.47 0.37 -19.36
CA THR A 154 11.28 -0.44 -20.27
C THR A 154 12.23 -1.34 -19.49
N GLY A 155 12.12 -2.66 -19.71
CA GLY A 155 12.93 -3.67 -19.02
C GLY A 155 12.12 -4.66 -18.18
N ALA A 156 10.83 -4.47 -18.00
CA ALA A 156 9.97 -5.47 -17.38
C ALA A 156 9.78 -6.66 -18.36
N ILE A 157 10.45 -7.79 -18.05
CA ILE A 157 10.43 -9.00 -18.90
C ILE A 157 9.11 -9.75 -18.76
N ALA A 158 8.39 -9.61 -17.63
CA ALA A 158 7.18 -10.36 -17.33
C ALA A 158 6.19 -9.53 -16.51
N GLY A 159 4.91 -9.74 -16.75
CA GLY A 159 3.77 -9.13 -16.09
C GLY A 159 2.68 -8.74 -17.09
N ILE A 160 1.49 -8.42 -16.57
CA ILE A 160 0.35 -7.97 -17.40
C ILE A 160 0.66 -6.58 -17.98
N GLY A 161 1.22 -5.68 -17.18
CA GLY A 161 1.60 -4.32 -17.61
C GLY A 161 2.65 -4.33 -18.72
N ALA A 162 3.68 -5.17 -18.61
CA ALA A 162 4.68 -5.35 -19.65
C ALA A 162 4.07 -5.87 -20.96
N ARG A 163 3.09 -6.75 -20.86
CA ARG A 163 2.38 -7.29 -22.02
C ARG A 163 1.47 -6.25 -22.68
N LEU A 164 0.78 -5.45 -21.89
CA LEU A 164 -0.02 -4.30 -22.35
C LEU A 164 0.85 -3.31 -23.13
N LEU A 165 2.00 -2.97 -22.59
CA LEU A 165 2.94 -2.05 -23.22
C LEU A 165 3.44 -2.58 -24.56
N ASN A 166 3.90 -3.83 -24.59
CA ASN A 166 4.34 -4.48 -25.83
C ASN A 166 3.22 -4.55 -26.88
N GLY A 167 2.00 -4.92 -26.48
CA GLY A 167 0.85 -4.93 -27.38
C GLY A 167 0.54 -3.55 -27.96
N SER A 168 0.68 -2.49 -27.15
CA SER A 168 0.50 -1.09 -27.59
C SER A 168 1.55 -0.68 -28.60
N TYR A 169 2.84 -0.96 -28.35
CA TYR A 169 3.94 -0.61 -29.26
C TYR A 169 3.84 -1.30 -30.62
N TYR A 170 3.40 -2.55 -30.66
CA TYR A 170 3.31 -3.33 -31.90
C TYR A 170 1.90 -3.33 -32.52
N GLY A 171 0.98 -2.50 -32.04
CA GLY A 171 -0.38 -2.39 -32.59
C GLY A 171 -1.22 -3.65 -32.45
N GLN A 172 -0.86 -4.55 -31.50
CA GLN A 172 -1.54 -5.83 -31.31
C GLN A 172 -2.79 -5.67 -30.42
N THR A 173 -3.81 -4.98 -30.91
CA THR A 173 -5.03 -4.64 -30.18
C THR A 173 -5.74 -5.87 -29.60
N VAL A 174 -5.75 -7.01 -30.32
CA VAL A 174 -6.33 -8.28 -29.87
C VAL A 174 -5.60 -8.89 -28.65
N GLN A 175 -4.36 -8.47 -28.36
CA GLN A 175 -3.62 -8.91 -27.17
C GLN A 175 -3.82 -8.00 -25.96
N ILE A 176 -4.29 -6.79 -26.20
CA ILE A 176 -4.54 -5.78 -25.16
C ILE A 176 -5.90 -6.04 -24.52
N TRP A 177 -6.89 -6.43 -25.32
CA TRP A 177 -8.27 -6.74 -24.93
C TRP A 177 -8.49 -8.25 -24.81
#